data_3cf024168c69df8a9cd775236efde25c
#
_entry.id   3cf024168c69df8a9cd775236efde25c
#
_cell.length_a   1.000
_cell.length_b   1.000
_cell.length_c   1.000
_cell.angle_alpha   90.00
_cell.angle_beta   90.00
_cell.angle_gamma   90.00
#
_symmetry.space_group_name_H-M   'P 1'
#
loop_
_entity.id
_entity.type
_entity.pdbx_description
1 polymer ?
#
loop_
_entity_poly.entity_id
_entity_poly.type
_entity_poly.pdbx_seq_one_letter_code
_entity_poly.pdbx_strand_id
1 'polypeptide(L)'
;VLWQRASGRILEMGAGTGLNLPYYPAGAEIMACDLSKGMLHKAVERARGKNVRIIFCEADICHLPFPDGAFDTTAETFVFCSLADPVPCLREMGRVTKPGGQILLLDHVRIERPLIGPLMDLLNTATVRLAGEHITHRMDAFVRAAGLEIVESQRLGFMGIFQFIVARPGT
;
A
#
# COMPACT_ATOMS: atom_id res chain seq x y z
N VAL A 1 -9.75 -9.12 2.27
CA VAL A 1 -9.04 -9.18 3.58
C VAL A 1 -8.63 -7.78 4.03
N LEU A 2 -7.77 -7.03 3.27
CA LEU A 2 -7.24 -5.72 3.71
C LEU A 2 -8.36 -4.71 4.00
N TRP A 3 -9.22 -4.43 3.04
CA TRP A 3 -10.27 -3.42 3.14
C TRP A 3 -11.34 -3.72 4.21
N GLN A 4 -11.50 -4.98 4.61
CA GLN A 4 -12.37 -5.36 5.73
C GLN A 4 -11.83 -4.92 7.11
N ARG A 5 -10.54 -4.62 7.19
CA ARG A 5 -9.87 -4.10 8.37
C ARG A 5 -9.90 -2.58 8.43
N ALA A 6 -10.04 -1.92 7.27
CA ALA A 6 -10.00 -0.47 7.18
C ALA A 6 -11.25 0.15 7.82
N SER A 7 -11.08 1.21 8.61
CA SER A 7 -12.15 1.91 9.31
C SER A 7 -11.84 3.40 9.49
N GLY A 8 -12.86 4.18 9.80
CA GLY A 8 -12.75 5.62 10.00
C GLY A 8 -12.47 6.37 8.69
N ARG A 9 -11.68 7.44 8.78
CA ARG A 9 -11.19 8.21 7.63
C ARG A 9 -9.98 7.51 7.04
N ILE A 10 -10.10 7.09 5.80
CA ILE A 10 -9.13 6.20 5.15
C ILE A 10 -8.36 6.95 4.07
N LEU A 11 -7.03 6.78 4.04
CA LEU A 11 -6.19 7.16 2.90
C LEU A 11 -5.76 5.89 2.16
N GLU A 12 -6.07 5.81 0.87
CA GLU A 12 -5.44 4.85 -0.05
C GLU A 12 -4.28 5.52 -0.78
N MET A 13 -3.09 4.92 -0.69
CA MET A 13 -1.89 5.36 -1.40
C MET A 13 -1.67 4.48 -2.61
N GLY A 14 -1.51 5.11 -3.80
CA GLY A 14 -1.39 4.40 -5.07
C GLY A 14 -2.71 3.79 -5.55
N ALA A 15 -3.76 4.60 -5.63
CA ALA A 15 -5.10 4.15 -6.04
C ALA A 15 -5.16 3.57 -7.47
N GLY A 16 -4.19 3.91 -8.30
CA GLY A 16 -4.10 3.45 -9.67
C GLY A 16 -5.38 3.75 -10.45
N THR A 17 -5.91 2.73 -11.12
CA THR A 17 -7.16 2.83 -11.87
C THR A 17 -8.41 2.56 -11.02
N GLY A 18 -8.31 2.50 -9.69
CA GLY A 18 -9.43 2.28 -8.77
C GLY A 18 -9.93 0.82 -8.74
N LEU A 19 -9.04 -0.15 -8.83
CA LEU A 19 -9.40 -1.57 -8.75
C LEU A 19 -9.95 -1.96 -7.37
N ASN A 20 -9.60 -1.21 -6.33
CA ASN A 20 -10.03 -1.44 -4.95
C ASN A 20 -11.44 -0.92 -4.63
N LEU A 21 -12.01 -0.07 -5.48
CA LEU A 21 -13.36 0.51 -5.29
C LEU A 21 -14.45 -0.48 -4.84
N PRO A 22 -14.53 -1.72 -5.39
CA PRO A 22 -15.56 -2.68 -4.97
C PRO A 22 -15.39 -3.23 -3.54
N TYR A 23 -14.22 -3.04 -2.95
CA TYR A 23 -13.84 -3.63 -1.67
C TYR A 23 -13.86 -2.64 -0.51
N TYR A 24 -14.06 -1.35 -0.78
CA TYR A 24 -14.10 -0.34 0.28
C TYR A 24 -15.23 -0.58 1.27
N PRO A 25 -15.01 -0.31 2.57
CA PRO A 25 -16.05 -0.43 3.56
C PRO A 25 -17.24 0.47 3.25
N ALA A 26 -18.44 -0.05 3.44
CA ALA A 26 -19.67 0.72 3.23
C ALA A 26 -19.71 1.93 4.17
N GLY A 27 -19.99 3.11 3.63
CA GLY A 27 -20.06 4.36 4.40
C GLY A 27 -18.72 4.96 4.82
N ALA A 28 -17.58 4.36 4.45
CA ALA A 28 -16.27 4.94 4.72
C ALA A 28 -16.04 6.24 3.95
N GLU A 29 -15.29 7.15 4.55
CA GLU A 29 -14.76 8.36 3.90
C GLU A 29 -13.35 8.06 3.40
N ILE A 30 -13.17 8.05 2.08
CA ILE A 30 -11.92 7.63 1.45
C ILE A 30 -11.28 8.78 0.69
N MET A 31 -10.01 9.04 1.00
CA MET A 31 -9.09 9.80 0.18
C MET A 31 -8.23 8.81 -0.59
N ALA A 32 -8.21 8.88 -1.92
CA ALA A 32 -7.44 7.98 -2.77
C ALA A 32 -6.42 8.79 -3.59
N CYS A 33 -5.14 8.54 -3.34
CA CYS A 33 -4.04 9.27 -3.96
C CYS A 33 -3.30 8.43 -4.99
N ASP A 34 -2.87 9.08 -6.06
CA ASP A 34 -1.93 8.52 -7.04
C ASP A 34 -1.13 9.65 -7.68
N LEU A 35 0.11 9.38 -8.10
CA LEU A 35 0.95 10.34 -8.80
C LEU A 35 0.48 10.55 -10.25
N SER A 36 -0.19 9.57 -10.83
CA SER A 36 -0.59 9.55 -12.23
C SER A 36 -2.01 10.10 -12.43
N LYS A 37 -2.12 11.29 -12.99
CA LYS A 37 -3.42 11.86 -13.44
C LYS A 37 -4.21 10.91 -14.33
N GLY A 38 -3.51 10.20 -15.23
CA GLY A 38 -4.15 9.28 -16.16
C GLY A 38 -4.77 8.06 -15.46
N MET A 39 -4.13 7.58 -14.39
CA MET A 39 -4.69 6.52 -13.54
C MET A 39 -5.89 7.02 -12.75
N LEU A 40 -5.77 8.19 -12.11
CA LEU A 40 -6.87 8.81 -11.36
C LEU A 40 -8.08 9.10 -12.24
N HIS A 41 -7.87 9.54 -13.48
CA HIS A 41 -8.98 9.74 -14.42
C HIS A 41 -9.80 8.46 -14.62
N LYS A 42 -9.12 7.32 -14.84
CA LYS A 42 -9.77 6.00 -14.95
C LYS A 42 -10.46 5.58 -13.65
N ALA A 43 -9.86 5.90 -12.50
CA ALA A 43 -10.46 5.62 -11.19
C ALA A 43 -11.75 6.43 -10.98
N VAL A 44 -11.76 7.71 -11.32
CA VAL A 44 -12.96 8.58 -11.29
C VAL A 44 -14.07 8.02 -12.20
N GLU A 45 -13.73 7.62 -13.42
CA GLU A 45 -14.70 7.00 -14.33
C GLU A 45 -15.27 5.70 -13.75
N ARG A 46 -14.43 4.85 -13.15
CA ARG A 46 -14.87 3.61 -12.50
C ARG A 46 -15.73 3.83 -11.27
N ALA A 47 -15.55 4.95 -10.56
CA ALA A 47 -16.35 5.34 -9.41
C ALA A 47 -17.74 5.89 -9.77
N ARG A 48 -17.96 6.32 -11.02
CA ARG A 48 -19.25 6.87 -11.45
C ARG A 48 -20.39 5.88 -11.22
N GLY A 49 -21.47 6.38 -10.64
CA GLY A 49 -22.66 5.57 -10.33
C GLY A 49 -22.51 4.60 -9.16
N LYS A 50 -21.36 4.61 -8.45
CA LYS A 50 -21.17 3.84 -7.23
C LYS A 50 -21.51 4.69 -6.00
N ASN A 51 -22.16 4.09 -5.02
CA ASN A 51 -22.47 4.75 -3.76
C ASN A 51 -21.28 4.71 -2.79
N VAL A 52 -20.20 5.44 -3.13
CA VAL A 52 -18.99 5.55 -2.33
C VAL A 52 -18.65 7.03 -2.10
N ARG A 53 -18.22 7.36 -0.87
CA ARG A 53 -17.69 8.69 -0.55
C ARG A 53 -16.17 8.67 -0.75
N ILE A 54 -15.74 9.04 -1.95
CA ILE A 54 -14.32 9.03 -2.31
C ILE A 54 -13.90 10.37 -2.91
N ILE A 55 -12.73 10.84 -2.49
CA ILE A 55 -12.04 12.00 -3.06
C ILE A 55 -10.73 11.49 -3.67
N PHE A 56 -10.54 11.77 -4.95
CA PHE A 56 -9.29 11.47 -5.64
C PHE A 56 -8.35 12.66 -5.57
N CYS A 57 -7.09 12.41 -5.25
CA CYS A 57 -6.04 13.42 -5.08
C CYS A 57 -4.79 13.02 -5.86
N GLU A 58 -4.28 13.92 -6.71
CA GLU A 58 -2.96 13.75 -7.29
C GLU A 58 -1.90 14.13 -6.26
N ALA A 59 -1.10 13.15 -5.83
CA ALA A 59 -0.06 13.36 -4.84
C ALA A 59 1.09 12.35 -4.99
N ASP A 60 2.30 12.81 -4.66
CA ASP A 60 3.43 11.94 -4.40
C ASP A 60 3.23 11.30 -3.02
N ILE A 61 3.15 9.97 -2.99
CA ILE A 61 2.94 9.20 -1.76
C ILE A 61 4.12 9.29 -0.78
N CYS A 62 5.28 9.73 -1.22
CA CYS A 62 6.43 10.00 -0.36
C CYS A 62 6.45 11.45 0.18
N HIS A 63 5.53 12.33 -0.29
CA HIS A 63 5.38 13.73 0.14
C HIS A 63 3.89 14.11 0.12
N LEU A 64 3.15 13.56 1.07
CA LEU A 64 1.69 13.71 1.11
C LEU A 64 1.27 15.12 1.55
N PRO A 65 0.31 15.76 0.86
CA PRO A 65 -0.17 17.10 1.20
C PRO A 65 -1.20 17.09 2.35
N PHE A 66 -1.01 16.21 3.34
CA PHE A 66 -1.92 16.09 4.47
C PHE A 66 -1.17 16.37 5.79
N PRO A 67 -1.86 16.91 6.81
CA PRO A 67 -1.27 17.10 8.12
C PRO A 67 -1.01 15.77 8.83
N ASP A 68 -0.16 15.82 9.87
CA ASP A 68 0.11 14.69 10.74
C ASP A 68 -1.19 14.19 11.38
N GLY A 69 -1.34 12.87 11.48
CA GLY A 69 -2.49 12.25 12.14
C GLY A 69 -3.84 12.55 11.48
N ALA A 70 -3.89 12.74 10.15
CA ALA A 70 -5.11 13.07 9.43
C ALA A 70 -6.06 11.89 9.25
N PHE A 71 -5.57 10.65 9.29
CA PHE A 71 -6.32 9.45 8.92
C PHE A 71 -6.34 8.41 10.04
N ASP A 72 -7.47 7.72 10.18
CA ASP A 72 -7.61 6.59 11.11
C ASP A 72 -6.97 5.33 10.53
N THR A 73 -7.04 5.17 9.21
CA THR A 73 -6.41 4.08 8.46
C THR A 73 -5.68 4.64 7.25
N THR A 74 -4.43 4.22 7.04
CA THR A 74 -3.74 4.36 5.76
C THR A 74 -3.54 2.99 5.15
N ALA A 75 -3.68 2.87 3.84
CA ALA A 75 -3.62 1.58 3.15
C ALA A 75 -2.91 1.70 1.80
N GLU A 76 -2.19 0.65 1.41
CA GLU A 76 -1.67 0.47 0.07
C GLU A 76 -1.87 -0.97 -0.42
N THR A 77 -1.97 -1.15 -1.72
CA THR A 77 -2.03 -2.47 -2.35
C THR A 77 -1.20 -2.48 -3.63
N PHE A 78 -0.15 -3.30 -3.66
CA PHE A 78 0.72 -3.51 -4.83
C PHE A 78 1.38 -2.22 -5.36
N VAL A 79 1.81 -1.34 -4.45
CA VAL A 79 2.47 -0.08 -4.78
C VAL A 79 3.96 -0.15 -4.53
N PHE A 80 4.36 -0.67 -3.37
CA PHE A 80 5.75 -0.62 -2.93
C PHE A 80 6.67 -1.56 -3.71
N CYS A 81 6.13 -2.60 -4.34
CA CYS A 81 6.89 -3.42 -5.29
C CYS A 81 7.40 -2.63 -6.50
N SER A 82 6.79 -1.49 -6.84
CA SER A 82 7.25 -0.60 -7.91
C SER A 82 8.31 0.42 -7.48
N LEU A 83 8.62 0.52 -6.19
CA LEU A 83 9.57 1.48 -5.63
C LEU A 83 10.91 0.80 -5.31
N ALA A 84 12.02 1.47 -5.65
CA ALA A 84 13.36 1.00 -5.28
C ALA A 84 13.60 1.10 -3.76
N ASP A 85 13.09 2.17 -3.13
CA ASP A 85 13.11 2.37 -1.68
C ASP A 85 11.74 2.84 -1.19
N PRO A 86 10.95 1.98 -0.52
CA PRO A 86 9.64 2.35 0.02
C PRO A 86 9.71 3.06 1.39
N VAL A 87 10.89 3.14 2.03
CA VAL A 87 11.03 3.69 3.39
C VAL A 87 10.53 5.13 3.51
N PRO A 88 10.83 6.06 2.59
CA PRO A 88 10.30 7.43 2.66
C PRO A 88 8.75 7.46 2.63
N CYS A 89 8.14 6.66 1.75
CA CYS A 89 6.68 6.61 1.63
C CYS A 89 6.04 5.97 2.87
N LEU A 90 6.67 4.94 3.46
CA LEU A 90 6.23 4.34 4.72
C LEU A 90 6.30 5.32 5.89
N ARG A 91 7.33 6.21 5.93
CA ARG A 91 7.39 7.28 6.92
C ARG A 91 6.25 8.28 6.76
N GLU A 92 5.92 8.66 5.53
CA GLU A 92 4.76 9.51 5.25
C GLU A 92 3.44 8.85 5.65
N MET A 93 3.29 7.53 5.38
CA MET A 93 2.17 6.76 5.91
C MET A 93 2.06 6.88 7.43
N GLY A 94 3.19 6.67 8.14
CA GLY A 94 3.24 6.81 9.60
C GLY A 94 2.87 8.20 10.06
N ARG A 95 3.40 9.24 9.42
CA ARG A 95 3.15 10.65 9.76
C ARG A 95 1.67 11.03 9.65
N VAL A 96 1.02 10.65 8.56
CA VAL A 96 -0.39 11.03 8.32
C VAL A 96 -1.39 10.12 9.02
N THR A 97 -0.96 8.96 9.56
CA THR A 97 -1.80 8.08 10.37
C THR A 97 -1.86 8.59 11.80
N LYS A 98 -3.06 8.64 12.39
CA LYS A 98 -3.27 9.05 13.78
C LYS A 98 -2.48 8.18 14.76
N PRO A 99 -2.05 8.71 15.90
CA PRO A 99 -1.64 7.89 17.03
C PRO A 99 -2.75 6.88 17.37
N GLY A 100 -2.40 5.58 17.43
CA GLY A 100 -3.38 4.49 17.61
C GLY A 100 -4.15 4.09 16.35
N GLY A 101 -3.98 4.78 15.23
CA GLY A 101 -4.48 4.38 13.92
C GLY A 101 -3.75 3.15 13.37
N GLN A 102 -4.15 2.70 12.19
CA GLN A 102 -3.59 1.50 11.57
C GLN A 102 -3.07 1.77 10.15
N ILE A 103 -2.01 1.06 9.82
CA ILE A 103 -1.37 1.05 8.50
C ILE A 103 -1.54 -0.34 7.93
N LEU A 104 -2.16 -0.45 6.75
CA LEU A 104 -2.48 -1.72 6.09
C LEU A 104 -1.69 -1.83 4.79
N LEU A 105 -0.85 -2.86 4.68
CA LEU A 105 0.02 -3.08 3.53
C LEU A 105 -0.28 -4.44 2.91
N LEU A 106 -0.41 -4.51 1.59
CA LEU A 106 -0.53 -5.76 0.85
C LEU A 106 0.32 -5.69 -0.41
N ASP A 107 1.41 -6.40 -0.43
CA ASP A 107 2.33 -6.35 -1.56
C ASP A 107 2.93 -7.71 -1.92
N HIS A 108 3.53 -7.78 -3.10
CA HIS A 108 4.35 -8.91 -3.51
C HIS A 108 5.66 -8.93 -2.72
N VAL A 109 6.06 -10.11 -2.31
CA VAL A 109 7.28 -10.28 -1.55
C VAL A 109 8.06 -11.51 -1.99
N ARG A 110 9.34 -11.53 -1.64
CA ARG A 110 10.24 -12.66 -1.91
C ARG A 110 9.71 -13.95 -1.27
N ILE A 111 9.68 -15.03 -2.04
CA ILE A 111 9.38 -16.36 -1.53
C ILE A 111 10.62 -16.90 -0.80
N GLU A 112 10.49 -17.16 0.50
CA GLU A 112 11.59 -17.64 1.35
C GLU A 112 11.71 -19.17 1.31
N ARG A 113 12.06 -19.70 0.13
CA ARG A 113 12.37 -21.12 -0.05
C ARG A 113 13.76 -21.31 -0.65
N PRO A 114 14.52 -22.35 -0.25
CA PRO A 114 15.95 -22.52 -0.58
C PRO A 114 16.29 -22.45 -2.07
N LEU A 115 15.41 -22.90 -2.96
CA LEU A 115 15.64 -22.88 -4.40
C LEU A 115 14.93 -21.74 -5.12
N ILE A 116 13.75 -21.32 -4.61
CA ILE A 116 12.90 -20.33 -5.30
C ILE A 116 13.38 -18.90 -5.00
N GLY A 117 13.74 -18.62 -3.76
CA GLY A 117 14.22 -17.30 -3.37
C GLY A 117 15.45 -16.85 -4.17
N PRO A 118 16.54 -17.63 -4.25
CA PRO A 118 17.69 -17.30 -5.08
C PRO A 118 17.36 -17.16 -6.57
N LEU A 119 16.42 -17.96 -7.09
CA LEU A 119 15.94 -17.81 -8.47
C LEU A 119 15.20 -16.50 -8.67
N MET A 120 14.35 -16.08 -7.72
CA MET A 120 13.70 -14.77 -7.75
C MET A 120 14.73 -13.63 -7.71
N ASP A 121 15.78 -13.75 -6.89
CA ASP A 121 16.86 -12.75 -6.82
C ASP A 121 17.57 -12.61 -8.18
N LEU A 122 17.83 -13.72 -8.86
CA LEU A 122 18.42 -13.72 -10.21
C LEU A 122 17.49 -13.07 -11.24
N LEU A 123 16.20 -13.35 -11.18
CA LEU A 123 15.20 -12.84 -12.12
C LEU A 123 14.78 -11.39 -11.82
N ASN A 124 15.01 -10.89 -10.60
CA ASN A 124 14.56 -9.56 -10.18
C ASN A 124 15.07 -8.45 -11.11
N THR A 125 16.31 -8.54 -11.58
CA THR A 125 16.86 -7.54 -12.52
C THR A 125 16.06 -7.50 -13.83
N ALA A 126 15.60 -8.64 -14.31
CA ALA A 126 14.78 -8.71 -15.51
C ALA A 126 13.35 -8.20 -15.25
N THR A 127 12.73 -8.55 -14.12
CA THR A 127 11.39 -8.06 -13.76
C THR A 127 11.37 -6.56 -13.56
N VAL A 128 12.37 -5.98 -12.90
CA VAL A 128 12.50 -4.52 -12.75
C VAL A 128 12.64 -3.83 -14.10
N ARG A 129 13.45 -4.38 -15.03
CA ARG A 129 13.63 -3.79 -16.36
C ARG A 129 12.41 -3.91 -17.27
N LEU A 130 11.65 -5.00 -17.17
CA LEU A 130 10.54 -5.31 -18.08
C LEU A 130 9.18 -4.87 -17.52
N ALA A 131 8.96 -4.99 -16.22
CA ALA A 131 7.69 -4.72 -15.55
C ALA A 131 7.75 -3.56 -14.53
N GLY A 132 8.95 -3.09 -14.17
CA GLY A 132 9.13 -2.04 -13.15
C GLY A 132 8.86 -2.55 -11.72
N GLU A 133 8.83 -3.87 -11.49
CA GLU A 133 8.44 -4.44 -10.20
C GLU A 133 9.61 -5.18 -9.53
N HIS A 134 9.80 -4.93 -8.24
CA HIS A 134 10.73 -5.66 -7.38
C HIS A 134 10.02 -6.86 -6.73
N ILE A 135 10.40 -8.06 -7.12
CA ILE A 135 9.81 -9.31 -6.59
C ILE A 135 10.55 -9.88 -5.37
N THR A 136 11.57 -9.16 -4.89
CA THR A 136 12.45 -9.63 -3.81
C THR A 136 12.38 -8.76 -2.55
N HIS A 137 11.39 -7.87 -2.45
CA HIS A 137 11.22 -6.99 -1.30
C HIS A 137 10.99 -7.78 0.00
N ARG A 138 11.60 -7.28 1.07
CA ARG A 138 11.40 -7.73 2.45
C ARG A 138 10.65 -6.63 3.20
N MET A 139 9.33 -6.60 3.04
CA MET A 139 8.47 -5.52 3.56
C MET A 139 8.63 -5.32 5.07
N ASP A 140 8.79 -6.40 5.86
CA ASP A 140 9.02 -6.30 7.31
C ASP A 140 10.23 -5.42 7.66
N ALA A 141 11.31 -5.54 6.88
CA ALA A 141 12.53 -4.77 7.10
C ALA A 141 12.30 -3.28 6.78
N PHE A 142 11.60 -2.97 5.70
CA PHE A 142 11.28 -1.59 5.32
C PHE A 142 10.34 -0.93 6.31
N VAL A 143 9.30 -1.65 6.78
CA VAL A 143 8.35 -1.16 7.80
C VAL A 143 9.09 -0.79 9.08
N ARG A 144 9.99 -1.66 9.57
CA ARG A 144 10.81 -1.38 10.74
C ARG A 144 11.80 -0.22 10.52
N ALA A 145 12.44 -0.15 9.34
CA ALA A 145 13.36 0.94 8.99
C ALA A 145 12.64 2.30 8.87
N ALA A 146 11.35 2.30 8.60
CA ALA A 146 10.52 3.50 8.62
C ALA A 146 10.12 3.94 10.04
N GLY A 147 10.44 3.16 11.09
CA GLY A 147 10.05 3.44 12.47
C GLY A 147 8.62 3.02 12.81
N LEU A 148 8.02 2.15 12.01
CA LEU A 148 6.68 1.63 12.24
C LEU A 148 6.72 0.33 13.05
N GLU A 149 5.71 0.12 13.89
CA GLU A 149 5.52 -1.10 14.67
C GLU A 149 4.66 -2.09 13.89
N ILE A 150 5.17 -3.30 13.64
CA ILE A 150 4.40 -4.39 13.02
C ILE A 150 3.56 -5.06 14.11
N VAL A 151 2.24 -4.98 13.95
CA VAL A 151 1.26 -5.63 14.85
C VAL A 151 0.92 -7.04 14.36
N GLU A 152 0.79 -7.20 13.05
CA GLU A 152 0.46 -8.49 12.42
C GLU A 152 1.18 -8.58 11.07
N SER A 153 1.66 -9.77 10.74
CA SER A 153 2.27 -10.06 9.44
C SER A 153 1.84 -11.44 8.98
N GLN A 154 1.21 -11.54 7.82
CA GLN A 154 0.68 -12.78 7.28
C GLN A 154 1.10 -12.97 5.82
N ARG A 155 1.62 -14.15 5.51
CA ARG A 155 1.89 -14.56 4.12
C ARG A 155 0.63 -15.13 3.49
N LEU A 156 0.31 -14.70 2.28
CA LEU A 156 -0.89 -15.06 1.54
C LEU A 156 -0.54 -15.59 0.15
N GLY A 157 -1.53 -16.26 -0.46
CA GLY A 157 -1.39 -16.79 -1.82
C GLY A 157 -0.53 -18.05 -1.92
N PHE A 158 -0.36 -18.52 -3.15
CA PHE A 158 0.46 -19.70 -3.42
C PHE A 158 1.92 -19.44 -3.02
N MET A 159 2.48 -20.32 -2.19
CA MET A 159 3.86 -20.23 -1.64
C MET A 159 4.16 -18.94 -0.83
N GLY A 160 3.14 -18.16 -0.42
CA GLY A 160 3.34 -16.95 0.35
C GLY A 160 3.93 -15.78 -0.45
N ILE A 161 3.58 -15.67 -1.73
CA ILE A 161 4.07 -14.62 -2.64
C ILE A 161 3.55 -13.22 -2.27
N PHE A 162 2.45 -13.14 -1.56
CA PHE A 162 1.91 -11.88 -1.03
C PHE A 162 2.18 -11.79 0.47
N GLN A 163 2.37 -10.58 0.96
CA GLN A 163 2.44 -10.31 2.39
C GLN A 163 1.42 -9.24 2.75
N PHE A 164 0.59 -9.55 3.73
CA PHE A 164 -0.30 -8.61 4.39
C PHE A 164 0.30 -8.23 5.73
N ILE A 165 0.47 -6.93 5.96
CA ILE A 165 0.99 -6.38 7.20
C ILE A 165 -0.01 -5.38 7.78
N VAL A 166 -0.25 -5.49 9.08
CA VAL A 166 -0.86 -4.45 9.90
C VAL A 166 0.23 -3.83 10.74
N ALA A 167 0.43 -2.53 10.58
CA ALA A 167 1.39 -1.77 11.36
C ALA A 167 0.72 -0.57 12.04
N ARG A 168 1.47 0.12 12.90
CA ARG A 168 1.09 1.36 13.57
C ARG A 168 2.23 2.36 13.52
N PRO A 169 1.94 3.67 13.60
CA PRO A 169 2.98 4.64 13.87
C PRO A 169 3.75 4.25 15.15
N GLY A 170 5.08 4.29 15.06
CA GLY A 170 5.94 4.09 16.25
C GLY A 170 5.70 5.21 17.27
N THR A 171 5.91 4.90 18.54
CA THR A 171 5.82 5.88 19.65
C THR A 171 7.02 6.81 19.68
#